data_ffceda3fec00c9cc71e591dd5385080f
#
_entry.id   ffceda3fec00c9cc71e591dd5385080f
#
_cell.length_a   1.000
_cell.length_b   1.000
_cell.length_c   1.000
_cell.angle_alpha   90.00
_cell.angle_beta   90.00
_cell.angle_gamma   90.00
#
_symmetry.space_group_name_H-M   'P 1'
#
loop_
_entity.id
_entity.type
_entity.pdbx_description
1 polymer ?
#
loop_
_entity_poly.entity_id
_entity_poly.type
_entity_poly.pdbx_seq_one_letter_code
_entity_poly.pdbx_strand_id
1 'polypeptide(L)'
;MKVLTLNVCGIRASQKKGLFKWLSKVKADIICLQEVRASEEQIQSKEFMLSNYKRYLSEASKKGYSGVCIYTKEDPIKINKAFGS
;
A
#
# COMPACT_ATOMS: atom_id res chain seq x y z
N MET A 1 12.54 -1.44 -13.03
CA MET A 1 11.69 -1.51 -11.82
C MET A 1 10.27 -1.06 -12.18
N LYS A 2 9.30 -1.88 -11.81
CA LYS A 2 7.91 -1.55 -12.07
C LYS A 2 7.28 -0.93 -10.81
N VAL A 3 6.82 0.31 -10.92
CA VAL A 3 6.17 1.03 -9.82
C VAL A 3 4.72 1.28 -10.17
N LEU A 4 3.82 0.92 -9.27
CA LEU A 4 2.39 1.17 -9.41
C LEU A 4 1.95 2.16 -8.35
N THR A 5 1.22 3.19 -8.74
CA THR A 5 0.56 4.10 -7.80
C THR A 5 -0.94 4.06 -8.05
N LEU A 6 -1.70 4.08 -6.97
CA LEU A 6 -3.15 3.96 -7.08
C LEU A 6 -3.84 4.65 -5.91
N ASN A 7 -4.84 5.48 -6.20
CA ASN A 7 -5.70 6.04 -5.18
C ASN A 7 -6.81 5.04 -4.89
N VAL A 8 -6.86 4.51 -3.66
CA VAL A 8 -7.80 3.44 -3.33
C VAL A 8 -9.10 3.93 -2.69
N CYS A 9 -9.17 5.20 -2.32
CA CYS A 9 -10.37 5.76 -1.66
C CYS A 9 -10.90 4.85 -0.55
N GLY A 10 -10.00 4.47 0.36
CA GLY A 10 -10.32 3.53 1.42
C GLY A 10 -9.91 2.11 1.09
N ILE A 11 -8.84 1.65 1.70
CA ILE A 11 -8.26 0.32 1.40
C ILE A 11 -9.22 -0.82 1.74
N ARG A 12 -10.01 -0.65 2.81
CA ARG A 12 -10.93 -1.72 3.24
C ARG A 12 -12.03 -1.96 2.23
N ALA A 13 -12.60 -0.89 1.68
CA ALA A 13 -13.62 -1.01 0.65
C ALA A 13 -13.04 -1.57 -0.65
N SER A 14 -11.86 -1.11 -1.04
CA SER A 14 -11.19 -1.61 -2.24
C SER A 14 -10.80 -3.08 -2.13
N GLN A 15 -10.39 -3.52 -0.93
CA GLN A 15 -10.09 -4.93 -0.70
C GLN A 15 -11.33 -5.80 -0.93
N LYS A 16 -12.47 -5.37 -0.46
CA LYS A 16 -13.73 -6.11 -0.66
C LYS A 16 -14.11 -6.23 -2.14
N LYS A 17 -13.66 -5.28 -2.95
CA LYS A 17 -13.87 -5.29 -4.40
C LYS A 17 -12.81 -6.07 -5.16
N GLY A 18 -11.85 -6.68 -4.47
CA GLY A 18 -10.84 -7.52 -5.10
C GLY A 18 -9.50 -6.86 -5.35
N LEU A 19 -9.20 -5.74 -4.68
CA LEU A 19 -7.95 -5.02 -4.89
C LEU A 19 -6.72 -5.92 -4.76
N PHE A 20 -6.60 -6.66 -3.66
CA PHE A 20 -5.39 -7.45 -3.40
C PHE A 20 -5.25 -8.64 -4.32
N LYS A 21 -6.36 -9.22 -4.74
CA LYS A 21 -6.34 -10.27 -5.76
C LYS A 21 -5.77 -9.72 -7.07
N TRP A 22 -6.17 -8.52 -7.45
CA TRP A 22 -5.66 -7.86 -8.65
C TRP A 22 -4.20 -7.47 -8.49
N LEU A 23 -3.82 -6.89 -7.35
CA LEU A 23 -2.44 -6.48 -7.10
C LEU A 23 -1.46 -7.66 -7.18
N SER A 24 -1.88 -8.84 -6.71
CA SER A 24 -1.03 -10.04 -6.76
C SER A 24 -0.71 -10.45 -8.21
N LYS A 25 -1.54 -10.06 -9.16
CA LYS A 25 -1.35 -10.38 -10.57
C LYS A 25 -0.52 -9.34 -11.32
N VAL A 26 -0.46 -8.11 -10.81
CA VAL A 26 0.27 -7.02 -11.46
C VAL A 26 1.78 -7.22 -11.42
N LYS A 27 2.29 -7.83 -10.35
CA LYS A 27 3.71 -8.13 -10.15
C LYS A 27 4.60 -6.88 -10.23
N ALA A 28 4.14 -5.80 -9.62
CA ALA A 28 4.95 -4.59 -9.49
C ALA A 28 6.02 -4.79 -8.41
N ASP A 29 7.13 -4.08 -8.54
CA ASP A 29 8.18 -4.10 -7.53
C ASP A 29 7.82 -3.24 -6.33
N ILE A 30 7.17 -2.11 -6.60
CA ILE A 30 6.72 -1.18 -5.57
C ILE A 30 5.28 -0.79 -5.89
N ILE A 31 4.42 -0.84 -4.86
CA ILE A 31 3.02 -0.45 -4.96
C ILE A 31 2.76 0.64 -3.93
N CYS A 32 2.34 1.81 -4.39
CA CYS A 32 2.01 2.93 -3.52
C CYS A 32 0.50 3.18 -3.57
N LEU A 33 -0.18 2.97 -2.45
CA LEU A 33 -1.62 3.18 -2.35
C LEU A 33 -1.89 4.48 -1.59
N GLN A 34 -2.59 5.40 -2.23
CA GLN A 34 -2.99 6.67 -1.61
C GLN A 34 -4.42 6.59 -1.10
N GLU A 35 -4.75 7.48 -0.18
CA GLU A 35 -6.06 7.57 0.46
C GLU A 35 -6.49 6.24 1.09
N VAL A 36 -5.58 5.69 1.88
CA VAL A 36 -5.79 4.40 2.54
C VAL A 36 -6.95 4.46 3.56
N ARG A 37 -7.05 5.55 4.31
CA ARG A 37 -8.13 5.80 5.28
C ARG A 37 -8.32 4.66 6.28
N ALA A 38 -7.20 4.12 6.77
CA ALA A 38 -7.21 3.06 7.76
C ALA A 38 -5.96 3.13 8.62
N SER A 39 -6.08 2.66 9.86
CA SER A 39 -4.96 2.54 10.77
C SER A 39 -4.26 1.21 10.57
N GLU A 40 -3.06 1.08 11.12
CA GLU A 40 -2.31 -0.18 11.11
C GLU A 40 -3.15 -1.33 11.68
N GLU A 41 -3.87 -1.09 12.77
CA GLU A 41 -4.71 -2.11 13.40
C GLU A 41 -5.82 -2.59 12.48
N GLN A 42 -6.37 -1.71 11.67
CA GLN A 42 -7.49 -2.05 10.80
C GLN A 42 -7.10 -2.88 9.59
N ILE A 43 -5.80 -2.94 9.27
CA ILE A 43 -5.31 -3.66 8.10
C ILE A 43 -4.26 -4.72 8.46
N GLN A 44 -4.34 -5.28 9.65
CA GLN A 44 -3.41 -6.33 10.11
C GLN A 44 -3.69 -7.70 9.53
N SER A 45 -4.92 -7.99 9.13
CA SER A 45 -5.30 -9.32 8.67
C SER A 45 -4.65 -9.66 7.32
N LYS A 46 -4.61 -10.97 7.04
CA LYS A 46 -3.94 -11.48 5.83
C LYS A 46 -4.51 -10.93 4.53
N GLU A 47 -5.78 -10.56 4.53
CA GLU A 47 -6.44 -10.02 3.34
C GLU A 47 -5.88 -8.69 2.87
N PHE A 48 -5.10 -7.99 3.73
CA PHE A 48 -4.43 -6.75 3.39
C PHE A 48 -2.92 -6.93 3.15
N MET A 49 -2.47 -8.17 3.03
CA MET A 49 -1.06 -8.48 2.84
C MET A 49 -0.83 -9.05 1.45
N LEU A 50 0.39 -8.87 0.94
CA LEU A 50 0.81 -9.44 -0.34
C LEU A 50 2.03 -10.31 -0.09
N SER A 51 2.01 -11.55 -0.61
CA SER A 51 3.15 -12.48 -0.47
C SER A 51 4.40 -11.89 -1.09
N ASN A 52 5.52 -12.02 -0.38
CA ASN A 52 6.83 -11.53 -0.81
C ASN A 52 6.98 -10.01 -0.84
N TYR A 53 6.03 -9.29 -0.26
CA TYR A 53 6.13 -7.84 -0.11
C TYR A 53 6.25 -7.46 1.35
N LYS A 54 7.00 -6.40 1.61
CA LYS A 54 7.01 -5.72 2.90
C LYS A 54 6.05 -4.54 2.81
N ARG A 55 5.38 -4.24 3.90
CA ARG A 55 4.41 -3.15 3.93
C ARG A 55 4.85 -2.04 4.88
N TYR A 56 4.70 -0.82 4.41
CA TYR A 56 4.97 0.38 5.21
C TYR A 56 3.76 1.29 5.13
N LEU A 57 3.16 1.58 6.29
CA LEU A 57 2.01 2.46 6.38
C LEU A 57 2.41 3.77 7.01
N SER A 58 2.09 4.87 6.34
CA SER A 58 2.18 6.21 6.90
C SER A 58 0.75 6.69 7.13
N GLU A 59 0.33 6.66 8.40
CA GLU A 59 -1.01 7.12 8.75
C GLU A 59 -1.09 8.64 8.69
N ALA A 60 -2.27 9.16 8.33
CA ALA A 60 -2.47 10.59 8.35
C ALA A 60 -2.39 11.11 9.80
N SER A 61 -1.69 12.22 9.98
CA SER A 61 -1.53 12.83 11.31
C SER A 61 -2.80 13.49 11.83
N LYS A 62 -3.75 13.77 10.96
CA LYS A 62 -5.01 14.42 11.32
C LYS A 62 -6.19 13.53 11.01
N LYS A 63 -7.16 13.50 11.89
CA LYS A 63 -8.39 12.75 11.70
C LYS A 63 -9.07 13.19 10.41
N GLY A 64 -9.49 12.22 9.60
CA GLY A 64 -10.15 12.47 8.33
C GLY A 64 -9.23 12.61 7.12
N TYR A 65 -7.93 12.73 7.35
CA TYR A 65 -6.96 12.78 6.24
C TYR A 65 -6.57 11.37 5.81
N SER A 66 -6.10 11.30 4.58
CA SER A 66 -5.73 10.04 3.98
C SER A 66 -4.29 9.64 4.34
N GLY A 67 -4.06 8.35 4.53
CA GLY A 67 -2.72 7.81 4.70
C GLY A 67 -2.21 7.21 3.41
N VAL A 68 -0.93 6.83 3.42
CA VAL A 68 -0.26 6.16 2.29
C VAL A 68 0.26 4.82 2.75
N CYS A 69 0.06 3.79 1.94
CA CYS A 69 0.58 2.46 2.22
C CYS A 69 1.44 1.99 1.06
N ILE A 70 2.66 1.56 1.37
CA ILE A 70 3.60 1.09 0.37
C ILE A 70 3.86 -0.39 0.56
N TYR A 71 3.70 -1.16 -0.51
CA TYR A 71 4.07 -2.57 -0.57
C TYR A 71 5.28 -2.67 -1.49
N THR A 72 6.35 -3.31 -1.04
CA THR A 72 7.57 -3.37 -1.81
C THR A 72 8.32 -4.68 -1.64
N LYS A 73 8.90 -5.14 -2.73
CA LYS A 73 9.88 -6.24 -2.71
C LYS A 73 11.28 -5.71 -2.44
N GLU A 74 11.47 -4.39 -2.64
CA GLU A 74 12.75 -3.74 -2.52
C GLU A 74 13.04 -3.29 -1.10
N ASP A 75 14.32 -3.04 -0.80
CA ASP A 75 14.69 -2.54 0.52
C ASP A 75 14.36 -1.04 0.66
N PRO A 76 14.34 -0.52 1.92
CA PRO A 76 13.99 0.88 2.17
C PRO A 76 14.88 1.92 1.47
N ILE A 77 16.14 1.61 1.23
CA ILE A 77 17.04 2.52 0.54
C ILE A 77 16.58 2.74 -0.89
N LYS A 78 16.19 1.67 -1.57
CA LYS A 78 15.68 1.75 -2.94
C LYS A 78 14.35 2.49 -3.00
N ILE A 79 13.50 2.32 -1.98
CA ILE A 79 12.24 3.05 -1.89
C ILE A 79 12.50 4.55 -1.84
N ASN A 80 13.43 4.98 -0.99
CA ASN A 80 13.77 6.40 -0.86
C ASN A 80 14.24 6.97 -2.18
N LYS A 81 15.07 6.27 -2.93
CA LYS A 81 15.53 6.70 -4.25
C LYS A 81 14.37 6.82 -5.24
N ALA A 82 13.47 5.85 -5.24
CA ALA A 82 12.34 5.82 -6.16
C ALA A 82 11.38 6.99 -5.95
N PHE A 83 11.21 7.44 -4.70
CA PHE A 83 10.28 8.51 -4.36
C PHE A 83 10.96 9.83 -4.01
N GLY A 84 12.27 9.94 -4.22
CA GLY A 84 12.99 11.21 -4.09
C GLY A 84 13.16 11.74 -2.67
N SER A 85 13.17 10.88 -1.69
CA SER A 85 13.34 11.30 -0.30
C SER A 85 14.55 10.71 0.37
#